data_5a91919df3a86c821395b1b314f1a1fb
#
_entry.id   5a91919df3a86c821395b1b314f1a1fb
#
_cell.length_a   1.000
_cell.length_b   1.000
_cell.length_c   1.000
_cell.angle_alpha   90.00
_cell.angle_beta   90.00
_cell.angle_gamma   90.00
#
_symmetry.space_group_name_H-M   'P 1'
#
loop_
_entity.id
_entity.type
_entity.pdbx_description
1 polymer ?
#
loop_
_entity_poly.entity_id
_entity_poly.type
_entity_poly.pdbx_seq_one_letter_code
_entity_poly.pdbx_strand_id
1 'polypeptide(L)'
;MCKTYYVDPQTGRDTNDGLTPEKPLATLFAVNRLTLAPGDTVLLKRGSVFEKQFLQLRCCGQKDSPITIAAYGEGPAPRIDADGQGLWYQDYGCALDAPTHVYRGYVSSAVLLYDAAYVTVRDLELTNRADAVIGEQYSQPDKLERTGVAVVAKDRGTRCGITLQNL
;
A
#
# COMPACT_ATOMS: atom_id res chain seq x y z
N MET A 1 16.54 -13.55 11.31
CA MET A 1 16.56 -14.14 9.96
C MET A 1 15.45 -13.46 9.18
N CYS A 2 15.78 -12.85 8.03
CA CYS A 2 14.80 -12.16 7.18
C CYS A 2 13.84 -13.17 6.57
N LYS A 3 12.57 -12.82 6.48
CA LYS A 3 11.51 -13.67 5.92
C LYS A 3 11.07 -13.15 4.56
N THR A 4 10.66 -14.08 3.69
CA THR A 4 9.97 -13.75 2.45
C THR A 4 8.56 -14.30 2.52
N TYR A 5 7.56 -13.42 2.34
CA TYR A 5 6.15 -13.78 2.31
C TYR A 5 5.66 -13.73 0.87
N TYR A 6 4.94 -14.74 0.47
CA TYR A 6 4.33 -14.89 -0.86
C TYR A 6 2.82 -14.67 -0.76
N VAL A 7 2.27 -13.94 -1.72
CA VAL A 7 0.84 -13.63 -1.77
C VAL A 7 0.31 -13.94 -3.17
N ASP A 8 -0.67 -14.80 -3.24
CA ASP A 8 -1.34 -15.21 -4.47
C ASP A 8 -2.85 -15.34 -4.22
N PRO A 9 -3.70 -14.47 -4.79
CA PRO A 9 -5.14 -14.50 -4.53
C PRO A 9 -5.84 -15.71 -5.16
N GLN A 10 -5.19 -16.44 -6.07
CA GLN A 10 -5.80 -17.58 -6.76
C GLN A 10 -5.57 -18.90 -6.01
N THR A 11 -4.37 -19.10 -5.49
CA THR A 11 -3.97 -20.36 -4.86
C THR A 11 -3.74 -20.25 -3.36
N GLY A 12 -3.62 -19.02 -2.86
CA GLY A 12 -3.30 -18.70 -1.48
C GLY A 12 -4.47 -18.94 -0.51
N ARG A 13 -4.12 -18.97 0.77
CA ARG A 13 -5.06 -18.98 1.90
C ARG A 13 -4.49 -18.17 3.05
N ASP A 14 -5.30 -17.32 3.69
CA ASP A 14 -4.85 -16.50 4.81
C ASP A 14 -4.61 -17.30 6.11
N THR A 15 -4.87 -18.59 6.07
CA THR A 15 -4.47 -19.56 7.13
C THR A 15 -3.06 -20.12 6.94
N ASN A 16 -2.44 -19.89 5.78
CA ASN A 16 -1.06 -20.25 5.52
C ASN A 16 -0.10 -19.31 6.24
N ASP A 17 1.15 -19.72 6.39
CA ASP A 17 2.23 -18.86 6.91
C ASP A 17 2.80 -17.90 5.85
N GLY A 18 2.53 -18.16 4.57
CA GLY A 18 2.99 -17.37 3.44
C GLY A 18 4.49 -17.49 3.13
N LEU A 19 5.22 -18.38 3.79
CA LEU A 19 6.68 -18.43 3.71
C LEU A 19 7.23 -19.17 2.50
N THR A 20 6.37 -19.82 1.73
CA THR A 20 6.76 -20.49 0.47
C THR A 20 5.76 -20.19 -0.65
N PRO A 21 6.20 -20.26 -1.93
CA PRO A 21 5.29 -20.06 -3.07
C PRO A 21 4.16 -21.10 -3.16
N GLU A 22 4.33 -22.27 -2.55
CA GLU A 22 3.34 -23.36 -2.55
C GLU A 22 2.27 -23.17 -1.47
N LYS A 23 2.54 -22.32 -0.46
CA LYS A 23 1.63 -22.00 0.63
C LYS A 23 1.52 -20.46 0.83
N PRO A 24 1.11 -19.74 -0.22
CA PRO A 24 1.03 -18.28 -0.14
C PRO A 24 -0.15 -17.82 0.71
N LEU A 25 -0.11 -16.56 1.16
CA LEU A 25 -1.28 -15.85 1.66
C LEU A 25 -2.22 -15.53 0.49
N ALA A 26 -3.50 -15.36 0.75
CA ALA A 26 -4.47 -15.03 -0.29
C ALA A 26 -4.67 -13.52 -0.46
N THR A 27 -4.61 -12.76 0.62
CA THR A 27 -5.05 -11.36 0.62
C THR A 27 -4.02 -10.37 1.15
N LEU A 28 -4.15 -9.12 0.72
CA LEU A 28 -3.38 -8.01 1.29
C LEU A 28 -3.83 -7.71 2.73
N PHE A 29 -5.04 -8.10 3.12
CA PHE A 29 -5.49 -8.00 4.52
C PHE A 29 -4.68 -8.89 5.45
N ALA A 30 -4.25 -10.07 4.98
CA ALA A 30 -3.32 -10.90 5.73
C ALA A 30 -1.95 -10.22 5.86
N VAL A 31 -1.45 -9.61 4.77
CA VAL A 31 -0.19 -8.84 4.79
C VAL A 31 -0.25 -7.68 5.78
N ASN A 32 -1.36 -6.93 5.82
CA ASN A 32 -1.54 -5.80 6.74
C ASN A 32 -1.48 -6.20 8.24
N ARG A 33 -1.66 -7.48 8.54
CA ARG A 33 -1.55 -8.03 9.92
C ARG A 33 -0.16 -8.57 10.26
N LEU A 34 0.73 -8.66 9.28
CA LEU A 34 2.10 -9.13 9.53
C LEU A 34 2.89 -8.10 10.34
N THR A 35 3.69 -8.60 11.26
CA THR A 35 4.75 -7.81 11.89
C THR A 35 6.02 -7.99 11.06
N LEU A 36 6.27 -7.05 10.16
CA LEU A 36 7.44 -7.07 9.28
C LEU A 36 8.67 -6.52 10.04
N ALA A 37 9.77 -7.24 9.94
CA ALA A 37 11.06 -6.89 10.50
C ALA A 37 12.02 -6.36 9.41
N PRO A 38 13.11 -5.66 9.77
CA PRO A 38 14.11 -5.23 8.81
C PRO A 38 14.64 -6.38 7.94
N GLY A 39 14.62 -6.18 6.62
CA GLY A 39 15.03 -7.16 5.62
C GLY A 39 13.92 -8.13 5.16
N ASP A 40 12.74 -8.09 5.77
CA ASP A 40 11.62 -8.90 5.29
C ASP A 40 11.13 -8.43 3.92
N THR A 41 10.63 -9.38 3.14
CA THR A 41 10.12 -9.14 1.79
C THR A 41 8.71 -9.70 1.65
N VAL A 42 7.82 -8.95 1.03
CA VAL A 42 6.49 -9.42 0.61
C VAL A 42 6.44 -9.43 -0.90
N LEU A 43 6.13 -10.57 -1.48
CA LEU A 43 6.10 -10.78 -2.91
C LEU A 43 4.67 -11.09 -3.37
N LEU A 44 4.16 -10.24 -4.26
CA LEU A 44 2.85 -10.40 -4.88
C LEU A 44 2.98 -11.16 -6.20
N LYS A 45 2.10 -12.12 -6.45
CA LYS A 45 2.13 -12.93 -7.67
C LYS A 45 1.86 -12.08 -8.90
N ARG A 46 2.75 -12.14 -9.90
CA ARG A 46 2.53 -11.50 -11.21
C ARG A 46 1.27 -12.06 -11.89
N GLY A 47 0.58 -11.23 -12.64
CA GLY A 47 -0.69 -11.56 -13.29
C GLY A 47 -1.91 -11.54 -12.36
N SER A 48 -1.72 -11.25 -11.07
CA SER A 48 -2.82 -11.17 -10.10
C SER A 48 -3.43 -9.77 -10.02
N VAL A 49 -4.71 -9.74 -9.67
CA VAL A 49 -5.43 -8.52 -9.30
C VAL A 49 -5.99 -8.68 -7.89
N PHE A 50 -5.65 -7.75 -7.02
CA PHE A 50 -6.15 -7.67 -5.64
C PHE A 50 -7.30 -6.66 -5.60
N GLU A 51 -8.50 -7.11 -5.98
CA GLU A 51 -9.70 -6.26 -6.08
C GLU A 51 -10.21 -5.83 -4.72
N LYS A 52 -10.51 -4.54 -4.56
CA LYS A 52 -11.00 -3.92 -3.33
C LYS A 52 -10.08 -4.17 -2.14
N GLN A 53 -8.79 -4.27 -2.42
CA GLN A 53 -7.76 -4.50 -1.42
C GLN A 53 -6.71 -3.39 -1.43
N PHE A 54 -6.01 -3.26 -0.33
CA PHE A 54 -5.03 -2.20 -0.10
C PHE A 54 -3.93 -2.66 0.84
N LEU A 55 -2.79 -1.97 0.81
CA LEU A 55 -1.72 -2.14 1.79
C LEU A 55 -1.69 -0.94 2.75
N GLN A 56 -1.67 -1.22 4.05
CA GLN A 56 -1.46 -0.24 5.11
C GLN A 56 -0.33 -0.70 6.01
N LEU A 57 0.85 -0.13 5.82
CA LEU A 57 2.07 -0.57 6.46
C LEU A 57 2.57 0.49 7.45
N ARG A 58 2.82 0.05 8.70
CA ARG A 58 3.43 0.82 9.77
C ARG A 58 4.73 0.15 10.24
N CYS A 59 5.61 -0.14 9.30
CA CYS A 59 6.81 -0.93 9.54
C CYS A 59 8.08 -0.10 9.32
N CYS A 60 9.15 -0.54 9.96
CA CYS A 60 10.45 0.11 9.85
C CYS A 60 11.52 -0.92 9.52
N GLY A 61 12.08 -0.81 8.33
CA GLY A 61 13.32 -1.47 7.95
C GLY A 61 14.54 -0.73 8.53
N GLN A 62 15.70 -1.05 7.99
CA GLN A 62 16.96 -0.38 8.26
C GLN A 62 17.63 -0.02 6.93
N LYS A 63 18.60 0.90 6.96
CA LYS A 63 19.30 1.39 5.76
C LYS A 63 19.85 0.26 4.89
N ASP A 64 20.46 -0.73 5.53
CA ASP A 64 21.10 -1.87 4.85
C ASP A 64 20.21 -3.14 4.83
N SER A 65 18.98 -3.02 5.31
CA SER A 65 18.00 -4.10 5.40
C SER A 65 16.58 -3.51 5.26
N PRO A 66 16.23 -2.89 4.12
CA PRO A 66 14.89 -2.32 3.93
C PRO A 66 13.85 -3.44 3.89
N ILE A 67 12.63 -3.10 4.25
CA ILE A 67 11.48 -3.97 3.99
C ILE A 67 11.08 -3.76 2.54
N THR A 68 10.86 -4.84 1.80
CA THR A 68 10.55 -4.77 0.37
C THR A 68 9.18 -5.35 0.07
N ILE A 69 8.37 -4.59 -0.66
CA ILE A 69 7.13 -5.06 -1.28
C ILE A 69 7.36 -5.07 -2.78
N ALA A 70 7.25 -6.24 -3.42
CA ALA A 70 7.57 -6.42 -4.82
C ALA A 70 6.73 -7.53 -5.47
N ALA A 71 7.07 -7.88 -6.71
CA ALA A 71 6.41 -8.95 -7.46
C ALA A 71 7.28 -10.20 -7.56
N TYR A 72 6.65 -11.37 -7.79
CA TYR A 72 7.34 -12.63 -8.11
C TYR A 72 6.62 -13.40 -9.23
N GLY A 73 7.35 -14.34 -9.84
CA GLY A 73 6.86 -15.15 -10.94
C GLY A 73 6.90 -14.41 -12.28
N GLU A 74 6.18 -14.92 -13.26
CA GLU A 74 6.13 -14.39 -14.62
C GLU A 74 4.78 -13.74 -14.92
N GLY A 75 4.75 -12.84 -15.91
CA GLY A 75 3.54 -12.15 -16.35
C GLY A 75 3.55 -10.65 -16.04
N PRO A 76 2.41 -9.97 -16.25
CA PRO A 76 2.28 -8.54 -15.97
C PRO A 76 2.45 -8.23 -14.48
N ALA A 77 2.75 -6.97 -14.16
CA ALA A 77 2.82 -6.53 -12.78
C ALA A 77 1.54 -6.86 -12.02
N PRO A 78 1.62 -7.31 -10.76
CA PRO A 78 0.43 -7.51 -9.95
C PRO A 78 -0.23 -6.17 -9.67
N ARG A 79 -1.56 -6.13 -9.78
CA ARG A 79 -2.33 -4.91 -9.60
C ARG A 79 -3.03 -4.90 -8.25
N ILE A 80 -2.85 -3.83 -7.51
CA ILE A 80 -3.65 -3.49 -6.34
C ILE A 80 -4.73 -2.51 -6.79
N ASP A 81 -5.97 -2.96 -6.76
CA ASP A 81 -7.13 -2.16 -7.09
C ASP A 81 -7.91 -1.83 -5.81
N ALA A 82 -7.69 -0.65 -5.25
CA ALA A 82 -8.27 -0.28 -3.98
C ALA A 82 -9.76 0.07 -4.05
N ASP A 83 -10.23 0.57 -5.19
CA ASP A 83 -11.64 0.95 -5.40
C ASP A 83 -12.25 1.73 -4.21
N GLY A 84 -11.54 2.75 -3.73
CA GLY A 84 -11.97 3.58 -2.60
C GLY A 84 -11.81 2.94 -1.22
N GLN A 85 -11.28 1.73 -1.13
CA GLN A 85 -10.92 1.11 0.14
C GLN A 85 -9.59 1.68 0.69
N GLY A 86 -9.11 1.18 1.81
CA GLY A 86 -7.86 1.66 2.40
C GLY A 86 -7.98 3.06 3.00
N LEU A 87 -9.10 3.31 3.70
CA LEU A 87 -9.38 4.61 4.32
C LEU A 87 -8.42 4.90 5.47
N TRP A 88 -7.96 6.14 5.51
CA TRP A 88 -7.23 6.71 6.63
C TRP A 88 -7.64 8.17 6.81
N TYR A 89 -7.47 8.70 8.02
CA TYR A 89 -7.84 10.07 8.32
C TYR A 89 -6.63 10.99 8.18
N GLN A 90 -6.74 11.95 7.26
CA GLN A 90 -5.76 13.00 7.04
C GLN A 90 -6.10 14.20 7.92
N ASP A 91 -5.09 14.78 8.58
CA ASP A 91 -5.21 16.02 9.31
C ASP A 91 -3.87 16.77 9.24
N TYR A 92 -3.83 17.83 8.46
CA TYR A 92 -2.67 18.72 8.35
C TYR A 92 -2.60 19.77 9.45
N GLY A 93 -3.56 19.81 10.38
CA GLY A 93 -3.59 20.73 11.51
C GLY A 93 -4.09 22.14 11.16
N CYS A 94 -3.85 22.62 9.95
CA CYS A 94 -4.27 23.94 9.46
C CYS A 94 -4.74 23.86 8.02
N ALA A 95 -5.48 24.85 7.58
CA ALA A 95 -5.88 24.99 6.18
C ALA A 95 -4.64 25.13 5.28
N LEU A 96 -4.68 24.50 4.13
CA LEU A 96 -3.67 24.65 3.09
C LEU A 96 -3.94 25.92 2.29
N ASP A 97 -2.92 26.46 1.62
CA ASP A 97 -3.00 27.71 0.86
C ASP A 97 -4.03 27.67 -0.30
N ALA A 98 -4.39 26.50 -0.76
CA ALA A 98 -5.42 26.34 -1.78
C ALA A 98 -6.80 26.06 -1.15
N PRO A 99 -7.81 26.92 -1.39
CA PRO A 99 -9.13 26.78 -0.78
C PRO A 99 -9.88 25.51 -1.21
N THR A 100 -9.41 24.84 -2.25
CA THR A 100 -9.98 23.59 -2.76
C THR A 100 -9.38 22.34 -2.10
N HIS A 101 -8.32 22.46 -1.30
CA HIS A 101 -7.69 21.35 -0.64
C HIS A 101 -8.34 21.08 0.72
N VAL A 102 -8.87 19.87 0.87
CA VAL A 102 -9.38 19.37 2.16
C VAL A 102 -8.19 19.06 3.05
N TYR A 103 -7.99 19.84 4.11
CA TYR A 103 -6.89 19.62 5.05
C TYR A 103 -7.23 18.63 6.18
N ARG A 104 -8.50 18.25 6.31
CA ARG A 104 -9.01 17.22 7.23
C ARG A 104 -10.05 16.39 6.54
N GLY A 105 -9.94 15.07 6.62
CA GLY A 105 -10.91 14.16 6.04
C GLY A 105 -10.36 12.77 5.82
N TYR A 106 -11.24 11.89 5.38
CA TYR A 106 -10.82 10.56 4.96
C TYR A 106 -10.25 10.57 3.56
N VAL A 107 -9.15 9.84 3.39
CA VAL A 107 -8.48 9.59 2.11
C VAL A 107 -8.44 8.08 1.92
N SER A 108 -8.65 7.61 0.69
CA SER A 108 -8.42 6.23 0.28
C SER A 108 -7.04 6.12 -0.38
N SER A 109 -6.25 5.13 0.01
CA SER A 109 -4.94 4.87 -0.62
C SER A 109 -4.78 3.39 -0.96
N ALA A 110 -4.33 3.08 -2.17
CA ALA A 110 -4.01 1.70 -2.54
C ALA A 110 -2.81 1.19 -1.72
N VAL A 111 -1.84 2.06 -1.46
CA VAL A 111 -0.72 1.81 -0.55
C VAL A 111 -0.58 2.99 0.41
N LEU A 112 -0.65 2.72 1.70
CA LEU A 112 -0.37 3.68 2.76
C LEU A 112 0.88 3.24 3.53
N LEU A 113 1.91 4.08 3.54
CA LEU A 113 3.09 3.95 4.38
C LEU A 113 2.98 4.98 5.51
N TYR A 114 2.52 4.55 6.69
CA TYR A 114 2.25 5.45 7.81
C TYR A 114 3.35 5.32 8.88
N ASP A 115 4.07 6.40 9.11
CA ASP A 115 5.27 6.41 9.99
C ASP A 115 6.30 5.31 9.64
N ALA A 116 6.30 4.86 8.38
CA ALA A 116 7.21 3.86 7.89
C ALA A 116 8.60 4.44 7.60
N ALA A 117 9.63 3.60 7.66
CA ALA A 117 11.00 3.97 7.29
C ALA A 117 11.73 2.80 6.64
N TYR A 118 12.61 3.10 5.69
CA TYR A 118 13.39 2.11 4.95
C TYR A 118 12.50 1.02 4.36
N VAL A 119 11.52 1.44 3.55
CA VAL A 119 10.58 0.59 2.82
C VAL A 119 10.72 0.84 1.32
N THR A 120 10.84 -0.23 0.55
CA THR A 120 10.83 -0.21 -0.90
C THR A 120 9.53 -0.84 -1.41
N VAL A 121 8.79 -0.12 -2.24
CA VAL A 121 7.63 -0.64 -2.98
C VAL A 121 7.95 -0.55 -4.47
N ARG A 122 7.90 -1.67 -5.17
CA ARG A 122 8.31 -1.72 -6.57
C ARG A 122 7.61 -2.78 -7.41
N ASP A 123 7.58 -2.55 -8.71
CA ASP A 123 7.13 -3.50 -9.74
C ASP A 123 5.65 -3.89 -9.59
N LEU A 124 4.80 -2.93 -9.21
CA LEU A 124 3.36 -3.11 -9.01
C LEU A 124 2.57 -2.16 -9.91
N GLU A 125 1.34 -2.52 -10.22
CA GLU A 125 0.35 -1.61 -10.77
C GLU A 125 -0.62 -1.21 -9.65
N LEU A 126 -0.88 0.09 -9.50
CA LEU A 126 -1.77 0.63 -8.48
C LEU A 126 -2.93 1.37 -9.12
N THR A 127 -4.14 0.97 -8.78
CA THR A 127 -5.35 1.66 -9.19
C THR A 127 -6.23 1.96 -7.97
N ASN A 128 -6.86 3.13 -8.01
CA ASN A 128 -7.79 3.54 -6.96
C ASN A 128 -8.86 4.43 -7.60
N ARG A 129 -9.53 3.91 -8.62
CA ARG A 129 -10.52 4.67 -9.40
C ARG A 129 -11.77 4.92 -8.57
N ALA A 130 -12.36 6.08 -8.76
CA ALA A 130 -13.77 6.25 -8.51
C ALA A 130 -14.52 5.65 -9.71
N ASP A 131 -15.56 4.91 -9.50
CA ASP A 131 -16.55 4.60 -10.55
C ASP A 131 -17.29 5.89 -10.99
N ALA A 132 -16.60 6.95 -10.98
CA ALA A 132 -17.21 8.20 -10.96
C ALA A 132 -17.04 8.85 -12.31
N VAL A 133 -18.14 9.16 -12.82
CA VAL A 133 -18.44 10.34 -13.58
C VAL A 133 -17.17 11.08 -14.04
N ILE A 134 -16.72 10.69 -15.22
CA ILE A 134 -15.69 11.41 -15.96
C ILE A 134 -16.11 12.89 -16.03
N GLY A 135 -15.28 13.79 -15.51
CA GLY A 135 -15.48 15.23 -15.58
C GLY A 135 -15.89 15.92 -14.27
N GLU A 136 -16.06 15.19 -13.16
CA GLU A 136 -16.24 15.83 -11.86
C GLU A 136 -14.91 16.27 -11.25
N GLN A 137 -14.91 17.48 -10.69
CA GLN A 137 -13.73 17.99 -9.99
C GLN A 137 -13.45 17.19 -8.72
N TYR A 138 -12.24 16.68 -8.60
CA TYR A 138 -11.76 15.89 -7.45
C TYR A 138 -11.73 16.67 -6.12
N SER A 139 -11.87 17.98 -6.17
CA SER A 139 -11.67 18.87 -5.03
C SER A 139 -12.95 19.30 -4.32
N GLN A 140 -14.03 18.54 -4.43
CA GLN A 140 -15.25 18.87 -3.67
C GLN A 140 -15.16 18.29 -2.26
N PRO A 141 -15.56 19.05 -1.21
CA PRO A 141 -15.40 18.66 0.21
C PRO A 141 -16.08 17.36 0.61
N ASP A 142 -17.07 16.92 -0.14
CA ASP A 142 -17.87 15.70 0.08
C ASP A 142 -17.38 14.50 -0.73
N LYS A 143 -16.34 14.66 -1.53
CA LYS A 143 -15.76 13.57 -2.30
C LYS A 143 -14.56 12.95 -1.61
N LEU A 144 -14.52 11.63 -1.62
CA LEU A 144 -13.38 10.87 -1.11
C LEU A 144 -12.15 11.11 -1.99
N GLU A 145 -11.10 11.68 -1.43
CA GLU A 145 -9.80 11.73 -2.10
C GLU A 145 -9.23 10.33 -2.26
N ARG A 146 -8.70 10.03 -3.43
CA ARG A 146 -8.15 8.72 -3.78
C ARG A 146 -6.73 8.85 -4.29
N THR A 147 -5.81 8.11 -3.68
CA THR A 147 -4.39 8.11 -4.05
C THR A 147 -3.90 6.72 -4.37
N GLY A 148 -2.90 6.61 -5.25
CA GLY A 148 -2.18 5.35 -5.47
C GLY A 148 -1.32 5.03 -4.27
N VAL A 149 -0.43 5.97 -3.88
CA VAL A 149 0.44 5.83 -2.71
C VAL A 149 0.32 7.06 -1.83
N ALA A 150 0.21 6.85 -0.53
CA ALA A 150 0.38 7.89 0.48
C ALA A 150 1.53 7.52 1.42
N VAL A 151 2.42 8.49 1.65
CA VAL A 151 3.50 8.39 2.63
C VAL A 151 3.27 9.45 3.70
N VAL A 152 3.01 9.00 4.92
CA VAL A 152 2.64 9.87 6.04
C VAL A 152 3.67 9.76 7.14
N ALA A 153 4.24 10.88 7.57
CA ALA A 153 5.10 10.99 8.74
C ALA A 153 4.41 11.90 9.76
N LYS A 154 3.79 11.32 10.77
CA LYS A 154 2.96 12.05 11.72
C LYS A 154 3.44 11.91 13.17
N ASP A 155 3.55 10.68 13.67
CA ASP A 155 3.67 10.45 15.12
C ASP A 155 5.11 10.10 15.54
N ARG A 156 6.01 9.87 14.58
CA ARG A 156 7.37 9.37 14.83
C ARG A 156 8.48 10.27 14.27
N GLY A 157 8.19 11.54 14.07
CA GLY A 157 9.16 12.51 13.54
C GLY A 157 9.57 12.23 12.09
N THR A 158 10.72 12.71 11.69
CA THR A 158 11.24 12.55 10.32
C THR A 158 11.42 11.08 9.96
N ARG A 159 10.85 10.67 8.83
CA ARG A 159 10.98 9.32 8.27
C ARG A 159 11.84 9.39 7.01
N CYS A 160 12.63 8.35 6.77
CA CYS A 160 13.54 8.32 5.62
C CYS A 160 13.60 6.93 5.00
N GLY A 161 14.27 6.82 3.83
CA GLY A 161 14.51 5.56 3.14
C GLY A 161 13.27 4.96 2.48
N ILE A 162 12.30 5.78 2.07
CA ILE A 162 11.17 5.31 1.26
C ILE A 162 11.58 5.34 -0.22
N THR A 163 11.43 4.20 -0.88
CA THR A 163 11.69 4.04 -2.31
C THR A 163 10.44 3.55 -3.01
N LEU A 164 9.99 4.26 -4.03
CA LEU A 164 8.89 3.89 -4.92
C LEU A 164 9.47 3.74 -6.32
N GLN A 165 9.29 2.59 -6.95
CA GLN A 165 9.94 2.27 -8.23
C GLN A 165 9.03 1.41 -9.11
N ASN A 166 8.91 1.76 -10.40
CA ASN A 166 8.12 1.01 -11.38
C ASN A 166 6.67 0.77 -10.89
N LEU A 167 5.98 1.88 -10.57
CA LEU A 167 4.59 1.88 -10.11
C LEU A 167 3.68 2.53 -11.16
#